data_bf090a5d9db2a54fa68c5b1408fcc510
#
_entry.id   bf090a5d9db2a54fa68c5b1408fcc510
#
_cell.length_a   1.000
_cell.length_b   1.000
_cell.length_c   1.000
_cell.angle_alpha   90.00
_cell.angle_beta   90.00
_cell.angle_gamma   90.00
#
_symmetry.space_group_name_H-M   'P 1'
#
loop_
_entity.id
_entity.type
_entity.pdbx_description
1 polymer ?
#
loop_
_entity_poly.entity_id
_entity_poly.type
_entity_poly.pdbx_seq_one_letter_code
_entity_poly.pdbx_strand_id
1 'polypeptide(L)'
;LSQGKVTKVSTVPSGVDKITTIKFSEGVDYSDKKDVNITFKKGTSAKSIIQRIATKAGIKIYQIKLPTNKIYKSGYTADGDALSVIEEIVKDCKAAIYYRRGNLVIRSIKSGDDERFTLNSSTGLISSPERLENDEYSGWSFQSLLQHRIATASIITLKSKTVNGTFRVKNGMHNYDGSTFTTQCEVV
;
A
#
# COMPACT_ATOMS: atom_id res chain seq x y z
N LEU A 1 13.20 -6.68 0.07
CA LEU A 1 12.58 -5.58 -0.66
C LEU A 1 11.15 -5.96 -1.01
N SER A 2 10.81 -6.13 -2.28
CA SER A 2 9.48 -6.54 -2.71
C SER A 2 9.51 -7.85 -3.48
N GLN A 3 8.40 -8.59 -3.45
CA GLN A 3 8.17 -9.79 -4.25
C GLN A 3 6.88 -9.59 -5.05
N GLY A 4 6.91 -9.86 -6.35
CA GLY A 4 5.77 -9.63 -7.20
C GLY A 4 5.87 -10.32 -8.56
N LYS A 5 4.89 -10.04 -9.41
CA LYS A 5 4.79 -10.55 -10.77
C LYS A 5 5.33 -9.53 -11.77
N VAL A 6 6.15 -9.96 -12.71
CA VAL A 6 6.59 -9.12 -13.85
C VAL A 6 5.37 -8.81 -14.70
N THR A 7 5.11 -7.51 -14.90
CA THR A 7 3.96 -7.01 -15.68
C THR A 7 4.34 -6.56 -17.07
N LYS A 8 5.60 -6.13 -17.26
CA LYS A 8 6.09 -5.69 -18.58
C LYS A 8 7.60 -5.89 -18.68
N VAL A 9 8.03 -6.36 -19.83
CA VAL A 9 9.44 -6.34 -20.25
C VAL A 9 9.51 -5.63 -21.59
N SER A 10 10.41 -4.66 -21.71
CA SER A 10 10.67 -3.96 -22.99
C SER A 10 12.16 -3.74 -23.15
N THR A 11 12.67 -3.96 -24.37
CA THR A 11 14.07 -3.72 -24.73
C THR A 11 14.12 -2.74 -25.89
N VAL A 12 14.91 -1.70 -25.73
CA VAL A 12 15.15 -0.69 -26.77
C VAL A 12 16.64 -0.55 -27.04
N PRO A 13 17.06 -0.34 -28.32
CA PRO A 13 18.44 0.01 -28.64
C PRO A 13 18.83 1.36 -28.01
N SER A 14 20.07 1.47 -27.55
CA SER A 14 20.66 2.71 -27.00
C SER A 14 22.10 2.80 -27.46
N GLY A 15 22.32 3.39 -28.63
CA GLY A 15 23.62 3.37 -29.31
C GLY A 15 24.04 1.94 -29.69
N VAL A 16 25.19 1.50 -29.19
CA VAL A 16 25.69 0.12 -29.38
C VAL A 16 25.11 -0.88 -28.40
N ASP A 17 24.46 -0.39 -27.35
CA ASP A 17 23.89 -1.20 -26.26
C ASP A 17 22.38 -1.41 -26.41
N LYS A 18 21.82 -2.21 -25.52
CA LYS A 18 20.37 -2.41 -25.37
C LYS A 18 19.97 -2.14 -23.93
N ILE A 19 18.94 -1.33 -23.76
CA ILE A 19 18.33 -1.08 -22.45
C ILE A 19 17.09 -1.95 -22.30
N THR A 20 17.10 -2.86 -21.31
CA THR A 20 15.94 -3.67 -20.96
C THR A 20 15.27 -3.12 -19.71
N THR A 21 14.03 -2.70 -19.84
CA THR A 21 13.19 -2.25 -18.72
C THR A 21 12.26 -3.37 -18.31
N ILE A 22 12.30 -3.72 -17.03
CA ILE A 22 11.40 -4.70 -16.41
C ILE A 22 10.52 -3.96 -15.40
N LYS A 23 9.20 -4.05 -15.58
CA LYS A 23 8.21 -3.57 -14.61
C LYS A 23 7.58 -4.75 -13.88
N PHE A 24 7.35 -4.59 -12.59
CA PHE A 24 6.67 -5.58 -11.79
C PHE A 24 5.77 -4.89 -10.74
N SER A 25 4.73 -5.59 -10.29
CA SER A 25 3.85 -5.14 -9.21
C SER A 25 4.05 -6.02 -7.99
N GLU A 26 4.01 -5.42 -6.81
CA GLU A 26 4.08 -6.15 -5.55
C GLU A 26 2.85 -7.05 -5.37
N GLY A 27 3.07 -8.28 -4.90
CA GLY A 27 1.99 -9.22 -4.61
C GLY A 27 1.38 -9.87 -5.85
N VAL A 28 0.14 -10.31 -5.70
CA VAL A 28 -0.65 -10.94 -6.76
C VAL A 28 -1.53 -9.89 -7.43
N ASP A 29 -1.45 -9.78 -8.74
CA ASP A 29 -2.37 -8.97 -9.50
C ASP A 29 -3.76 -9.63 -9.52
N TYR A 30 -4.75 -8.92 -9.01
CA TYR A 30 -6.15 -9.34 -8.97
C TYR A 30 -7.03 -8.55 -9.95
N SER A 31 -6.47 -7.71 -10.84
CA SER A 31 -7.23 -6.91 -11.82
C SER A 31 -8.04 -7.75 -12.80
N ASP A 32 -7.57 -8.96 -13.12
CA ASP A 32 -8.25 -9.90 -14.02
C ASP A 32 -9.29 -10.77 -13.30
N LYS A 33 -9.61 -10.48 -12.03
CA LYS A 33 -10.58 -11.28 -11.27
C LYS A 33 -12.00 -10.94 -11.68
N LYS A 34 -12.81 -11.99 -11.72
CA LYS A 34 -14.20 -11.90 -12.19
C LYS A 34 -15.05 -10.98 -11.34
N ASP A 35 -16.00 -10.36 -11.99
CA ASP A 35 -17.08 -9.66 -11.33
C ASP A 35 -17.81 -10.58 -10.36
N VAL A 36 -18.31 -9.99 -9.30
CA VAL A 36 -19.16 -10.64 -8.33
C VAL A 36 -20.57 -10.06 -8.41
N ASN A 37 -21.56 -10.93 -8.21
CA ASN A 37 -22.92 -10.52 -7.95
C ASN A 37 -23.40 -11.39 -6.78
N ILE A 38 -23.51 -10.76 -5.59
CA ILE A 38 -23.87 -11.44 -4.35
C ILE A 38 -24.72 -10.50 -3.51
N THR A 39 -25.90 -10.96 -3.13
CA THR A 39 -26.75 -10.26 -2.18
C THR A 39 -26.58 -10.83 -0.78
N PHE A 40 -26.37 -9.95 0.20
CA PHE A 40 -26.21 -10.26 1.61
C PHE A 40 -27.43 -9.84 2.39
N LYS A 41 -27.83 -10.68 3.36
CA LYS A 41 -28.98 -10.43 4.23
C LYS A 41 -28.78 -9.20 5.13
N LYS A 42 -29.88 -8.64 5.59
CA LYS A 42 -29.90 -7.60 6.63
C LYS A 42 -29.09 -8.05 7.85
N GLY A 43 -28.31 -7.13 8.40
CA GLY A 43 -27.49 -7.39 9.58
C GLY A 43 -26.15 -8.05 9.29
N THR A 44 -25.77 -8.28 8.03
CA THR A 44 -24.44 -8.84 7.69
C THR A 44 -23.34 -7.81 7.96
N SER A 45 -22.24 -8.27 8.58
CA SER A 45 -21.10 -7.42 8.88
C SER A 45 -20.18 -7.21 7.66
N ALA A 46 -19.51 -6.06 7.59
CA ALA A 46 -18.52 -5.74 6.58
C ALA A 46 -17.45 -6.83 6.45
N LYS A 47 -16.91 -7.30 7.58
CA LYS A 47 -15.90 -8.36 7.57
C LYS A 47 -16.40 -9.64 6.90
N SER A 48 -17.63 -10.06 7.18
CA SER A 48 -18.22 -11.26 6.56
C SER A 48 -18.44 -11.07 5.07
N ILE A 49 -18.87 -9.88 4.64
CA ILE A 49 -19.06 -9.54 3.23
C ILE A 49 -17.72 -9.60 2.49
N ILE A 50 -16.68 -8.90 3.01
CA ILE A 50 -15.34 -8.90 2.43
C ILE A 50 -14.81 -10.34 2.29
N GLN A 51 -14.89 -11.15 3.33
CA GLN A 51 -14.42 -12.53 3.31
C GLN A 51 -15.15 -13.37 2.25
N ARG A 52 -16.46 -13.22 2.15
CA ARG A 52 -17.26 -13.96 1.15
C ARG A 52 -16.93 -13.56 -0.28
N ILE A 53 -16.80 -12.24 -0.55
CA ILE A 53 -16.40 -11.73 -1.87
C ILE A 53 -15.00 -12.23 -2.22
N ALA A 54 -14.03 -12.05 -1.31
CA ALA A 54 -12.65 -12.49 -1.50
C ALA A 54 -12.56 -13.99 -1.82
N THR A 55 -13.27 -14.83 -1.07
CA THR A 55 -13.32 -16.28 -1.33
C THR A 55 -13.88 -16.59 -2.70
N LYS A 56 -15.01 -15.95 -3.09
CA LYS A 56 -15.65 -16.19 -4.39
C LYS A 56 -14.76 -15.76 -5.56
N ALA A 57 -14.06 -14.63 -5.41
CA ALA A 57 -13.16 -14.09 -6.43
C ALA A 57 -11.74 -14.71 -6.39
N GLY A 58 -11.43 -15.59 -5.44
CA GLY A 58 -10.11 -16.17 -5.26
C GLY A 58 -9.04 -15.15 -4.82
N ILE A 59 -9.44 -14.09 -4.14
CA ILE A 59 -8.55 -13.06 -3.58
C ILE A 59 -8.06 -13.53 -2.21
N LYS A 60 -6.75 -13.66 -2.06
CA LYS A 60 -6.13 -14.05 -0.77
C LYS A 60 -5.82 -12.81 0.05
N ILE A 61 -6.53 -12.62 1.15
CA ILE A 61 -6.28 -11.54 2.10
C ILE A 61 -5.58 -12.15 3.32
N TYR A 62 -4.35 -11.67 3.59
CA TYR A 62 -3.53 -12.17 4.70
C TYR A 62 -4.06 -11.73 6.06
N GLN A 63 -4.54 -10.48 6.16
CA GLN A 63 -5.04 -9.92 7.40
C GLN A 63 -6.25 -9.01 7.15
N ILE A 64 -7.29 -9.16 7.96
CA ILE A 64 -8.44 -8.24 7.99
C ILE A 64 -8.61 -7.73 9.42
N LYS A 65 -8.29 -6.44 9.65
CA LYS A 65 -8.46 -5.75 10.93
C LYS A 65 -9.15 -4.41 10.70
N LEU A 66 -10.47 -4.42 10.76
CA LEU A 66 -11.30 -3.24 10.54
C LEU A 66 -11.37 -2.39 11.82
N PRO A 67 -11.07 -1.08 11.78
CA PRO A 67 -11.32 -0.15 12.89
C PRO A 67 -12.79 -0.13 13.32
N THR A 68 -13.68 -0.15 12.33
CA THR A 68 -15.13 -0.26 12.52
C THR A 68 -15.66 -1.42 11.66
N ASN A 69 -16.20 -2.45 12.27
CA ASN A 69 -16.84 -3.53 11.52
C ASN A 69 -18.32 -3.17 11.28
N LYS A 70 -18.58 -2.35 10.25
CA LYS A 70 -19.91 -1.85 9.89
C LYS A 70 -20.91 -3.00 9.71
N ILE A 71 -22.12 -2.81 10.22
CA ILE A 71 -23.25 -3.72 10.02
C ILE A 71 -24.20 -3.12 9.00
N TYR A 72 -24.45 -3.81 7.91
CA TYR A 72 -25.37 -3.40 6.85
C TYR A 72 -26.82 -3.76 7.22
N LYS A 73 -27.48 -2.83 7.91
CA LYS A 73 -28.84 -3.04 8.49
C LYS A 73 -29.89 -3.35 7.43
N SER A 74 -29.76 -2.81 6.21
CA SER A 74 -30.69 -3.04 5.10
C SER A 74 -30.27 -4.19 4.18
N GLY A 75 -29.15 -4.85 4.48
CA GLY A 75 -28.48 -5.77 3.56
C GLY A 75 -27.48 -5.03 2.67
N TYR A 76 -26.80 -5.76 1.78
CA TYR A 76 -25.84 -5.22 0.84
C TYR A 76 -25.82 -6.07 -0.43
N THR A 77 -25.79 -5.45 -1.60
CA THR A 77 -25.58 -6.15 -2.86
C THR A 77 -24.22 -5.76 -3.41
N ALA A 78 -23.34 -6.74 -3.49
CA ALA A 78 -22.04 -6.63 -4.14
C ALA A 78 -22.24 -6.92 -5.63
N ASP A 79 -22.00 -5.94 -6.50
CA ASP A 79 -22.13 -6.07 -7.94
C ASP A 79 -20.95 -5.37 -8.64
N GLY A 80 -20.29 -6.06 -9.57
CA GLY A 80 -19.15 -5.57 -10.31
C GLY A 80 -17.81 -6.16 -9.88
N ASP A 81 -16.72 -5.42 -10.14
CA ASP A 81 -15.35 -5.89 -9.84
C ASP A 81 -15.14 -6.14 -8.35
N ALA A 82 -14.72 -7.37 -8.04
CA ALA A 82 -14.60 -7.84 -6.67
C ALA A 82 -13.67 -6.98 -5.79
N LEU A 83 -12.54 -6.52 -6.36
CA LEU A 83 -11.57 -5.72 -5.62
C LEU A 83 -12.12 -4.32 -5.33
N SER A 84 -12.74 -3.68 -6.32
CA SER A 84 -13.38 -2.37 -6.19
C SER A 84 -14.50 -2.38 -5.13
N VAL A 85 -15.34 -3.42 -5.13
CA VAL A 85 -16.37 -3.61 -4.10
C VAL A 85 -15.77 -3.80 -2.72
N ILE A 86 -14.69 -4.59 -2.60
CA ILE A 86 -13.98 -4.73 -1.31
C ILE A 86 -13.41 -3.39 -0.86
N GLU A 87 -12.81 -2.59 -1.76
CA GLU A 87 -12.26 -1.27 -1.44
C GLU A 87 -13.32 -0.30 -0.91
N GLU A 88 -14.50 -0.29 -1.51
CA GLU A 88 -15.64 0.51 -1.03
C GLU A 88 -16.01 0.16 0.42
N ILE A 89 -16.18 -1.15 0.70
CA ILE A 89 -16.53 -1.64 2.04
C ILE A 89 -15.42 -1.33 3.04
N VAL A 90 -14.16 -1.42 2.63
CA VAL A 90 -12.99 -1.11 3.46
C VAL A 90 -12.95 0.36 3.83
N LYS A 91 -13.25 1.28 2.88
CA LYS A 91 -13.40 2.73 3.13
C LYS A 91 -14.50 3.01 4.15
N ASP A 92 -15.66 2.39 4.01
CA ASP A 92 -16.78 2.46 4.96
C ASP A 92 -16.38 2.07 6.39
N CYS A 93 -15.42 1.15 6.51
CA CYS A 93 -14.88 0.67 7.78
C CYS A 93 -13.70 1.49 8.32
N LYS A 94 -13.35 2.63 7.68
CA LYS A 94 -12.19 3.49 8.00
C LYS A 94 -10.86 2.73 7.97
N ALA A 95 -10.76 1.73 7.12
CA ALA A 95 -9.57 0.95 6.84
C ALA A 95 -8.97 1.32 5.47
N ALA A 96 -7.82 0.73 5.17
CA ALA A 96 -7.20 0.74 3.85
C ALA A 96 -6.87 -0.70 3.45
N ILE A 97 -6.87 -0.95 2.14
CA ILE A 97 -6.37 -2.18 1.54
C ILE A 97 -5.06 -1.87 0.82
N TYR A 98 -4.03 -2.65 1.07
CA TYR A 98 -2.73 -2.42 0.47
C TYR A 98 -1.87 -3.69 0.53
N TYR A 99 -0.83 -3.73 -0.31
CA TYR A 99 0.20 -4.75 -0.23
C TYR A 99 1.27 -4.35 0.78
N ARG A 100 1.72 -5.33 1.55
CA ARG A 100 2.85 -5.22 2.44
C ARG A 100 3.70 -6.49 2.35
N ARG A 101 4.91 -6.34 1.82
CA ARG A 101 5.86 -7.44 1.62
C ARG A 101 5.22 -8.64 0.89
N GLY A 102 4.49 -8.34 -0.19
CA GLY A 102 3.82 -9.34 -1.03
C GLY A 102 2.47 -9.83 -0.53
N ASN A 103 2.03 -9.44 0.67
CA ASN A 103 0.77 -9.86 1.25
C ASN A 103 -0.29 -8.75 1.16
N LEU A 104 -1.49 -9.08 0.69
CA LEU A 104 -2.63 -8.17 0.71
C LEU A 104 -3.20 -8.10 2.14
N VAL A 105 -3.27 -6.89 2.68
CA VAL A 105 -3.77 -6.64 4.03
C VAL A 105 -4.86 -5.57 4.02
N ILE A 106 -5.81 -5.70 4.94
CA ILE A 106 -6.88 -4.74 5.19
C ILE A 106 -6.79 -4.31 6.65
N ARG A 107 -6.37 -3.06 6.88
CA ARG A 107 -6.33 -2.46 8.21
C ARG A 107 -6.14 -0.95 8.12
N SER A 108 -6.27 -0.23 9.22
CA SER A 108 -5.90 1.19 9.25
C SER A 108 -4.39 1.37 9.09
N ILE A 109 -3.98 2.28 8.22
CA ILE A 109 -2.57 2.70 8.11
C ILE A 109 -2.08 3.27 9.45
N LYS A 110 -2.97 3.93 10.21
CA LYS A 110 -2.64 4.46 11.55
C LYS A 110 -2.20 3.39 12.54
N SER A 111 -2.62 2.13 12.37
CA SER A 111 -2.18 1.01 13.21
C SER A 111 -0.70 0.66 13.00
N GLY A 112 -0.17 0.86 11.77
CA GLY A 112 1.23 0.72 11.40
C GLY A 112 1.96 -0.52 11.93
N ASP A 113 3.18 -0.72 11.43
CA ASP A 113 4.13 -1.68 11.99
C ASP A 113 5.39 -0.91 12.40
N ASP A 114 5.77 -1.02 13.66
CA ASP A 114 6.94 -0.34 14.21
C ASP A 114 8.23 -1.04 13.74
N GLU A 115 8.93 -0.39 12.83
CA GLU A 115 10.23 -0.86 12.32
C GLU A 115 11.38 -0.49 13.27
N ARG A 116 11.10 0.23 14.37
CA ARG A 116 12.09 0.71 15.34
C ARG A 116 13.25 1.43 14.67
N PHE A 117 12.92 2.30 13.74
CA PHE A 117 13.88 2.96 12.88
C PHE A 117 13.76 4.48 12.97
N THR A 118 14.89 5.14 13.23
CA THR A 118 15.00 6.60 13.18
C THR A 118 15.79 7.00 11.95
N LEU A 119 15.18 7.85 11.12
CA LEU A 119 15.78 8.39 9.91
C LEU A 119 16.21 9.83 10.15
N ASN A 120 17.51 10.07 10.02
CA ASN A 120 18.15 11.36 10.10
C ASN A 120 19.36 11.42 9.14
N SER A 121 20.12 12.51 9.12
CA SER A 121 21.29 12.67 8.25
C SER A 121 22.36 11.60 8.45
N SER A 122 22.55 11.10 9.68
CA SER A 122 23.54 10.06 9.97
C SER A 122 23.06 8.64 9.66
N THR A 123 21.73 8.44 9.50
CA THR A 123 21.12 7.14 9.15
C THR A 123 20.59 7.08 7.73
N GLY A 124 20.97 8.04 6.90
CA GLY A 124 20.74 8.01 5.48
C GLY A 124 19.63 8.90 4.94
N LEU A 125 19.12 9.87 5.70
CA LEU A 125 18.24 10.91 5.15
C LEU A 125 19.07 11.82 4.22
N ILE A 126 18.69 11.87 2.93
CA ILE A 126 19.44 12.61 1.90
C ILE A 126 19.01 14.07 1.87
N SER A 127 17.70 14.32 1.91
CA SER A 127 17.14 15.67 1.84
C SER A 127 16.27 15.98 3.04
N SER A 128 16.10 17.26 3.34
CA SER A 128 15.11 17.70 4.32
C SER A 128 13.72 17.29 3.86
N PRO A 129 12.89 16.72 4.74
CA PRO A 129 11.51 16.39 4.39
C PRO A 129 10.73 17.62 3.96
N GLU A 130 9.92 17.47 2.93
CA GLU A 130 9.06 18.50 2.35
C GLU A 130 7.60 18.27 2.77
N ARG A 131 6.89 19.35 3.07
CA ARG A 131 5.48 19.26 3.44
C ARG A 131 4.63 18.92 2.22
N LEU A 132 3.73 17.96 2.40
CA LEU A 132 2.70 17.60 1.44
C LEU A 132 1.33 17.99 1.98
N GLU A 133 0.58 18.69 1.15
CA GLU A 133 -0.81 19.01 1.41
C GLU A 133 -1.62 18.75 0.13
N ASN A 134 -2.62 17.91 0.23
CA ASN A 134 -3.59 17.67 -0.81
C ASN A 134 -4.98 17.45 -0.17
N ASP A 135 -6.01 17.30 -0.99
CA ASP A 135 -7.41 17.18 -0.53
C ASP A 135 -7.67 15.95 0.34
N GLU A 136 -6.80 14.94 0.27
CA GLU A 136 -6.99 13.69 1.01
C GLU A 136 -6.23 13.63 2.33
N TYR A 137 -5.05 14.25 2.41
CA TYR A 137 -4.19 14.22 3.60
C TYR A 137 -3.12 15.31 3.59
N SER A 138 -2.62 15.61 4.76
CA SER A 138 -1.38 16.36 4.96
C SER A 138 -0.30 15.45 5.54
N GLY A 139 0.94 15.66 5.15
CA GLY A 139 2.04 14.82 5.57
C GLY A 139 3.39 15.37 5.12
N TRP A 140 4.34 14.49 4.95
CA TRP A 140 5.70 14.82 4.52
C TRP A 140 6.18 13.85 3.46
N SER A 141 6.96 14.35 2.49
CA SER A 141 7.79 13.52 1.62
C SER A 141 9.24 13.61 2.03
N PHE A 142 9.99 12.54 1.84
CA PHE A 142 11.43 12.52 2.06
C PHE A 142 12.13 11.54 1.12
N GLN A 143 13.43 11.75 0.95
CA GLN A 143 14.33 10.83 0.26
C GLN A 143 15.46 10.40 1.18
N SER A 144 15.80 9.12 1.14
CA SER A 144 16.89 8.54 1.91
C SER A 144 17.71 7.55 1.07
N LEU A 145 18.89 7.18 1.57
CA LEU A 145 19.56 5.97 1.13
C LEU A 145 18.62 4.78 1.32
N LEU A 146 18.86 3.69 0.59
CA LEU A 146 17.99 2.53 0.61
C LEU A 146 17.68 2.03 2.03
N GLN A 147 16.41 2.03 2.36
CA GLN A 147 15.88 1.51 3.61
C GLN A 147 14.92 0.35 3.33
N HIS A 148 15.48 -0.83 3.10
CA HIS A 148 14.74 -2.04 2.71
C HIS A 148 13.64 -2.45 3.70
N ARG A 149 13.69 -1.99 4.94
CA ARG A 149 12.67 -2.24 5.96
C ARG A 149 11.40 -1.43 5.76
N ILE A 150 11.51 -0.27 5.10
CA ILE A 150 10.37 0.62 4.88
C ILE A 150 9.44 -0.01 3.84
N ALA A 151 8.18 -0.14 4.21
CA ALA A 151 7.08 -0.56 3.36
C ALA A 151 5.82 0.22 3.75
N THR A 152 4.74 0.08 3.01
CA THR A 152 3.44 0.70 3.35
C THR A 152 3.04 0.37 4.79
N ALA A 153 2.57 1.38 5.52
CA ALA A 153 2.23 1.36 6.94
C ALA A 153 3.41 1.15 7.92
N SER A 154 4.67 1.19 7.48
CA SER A 154 5.81 1.23 8.41
C SER A 154 5.74 2.48 9.28
N ILE A 155 5.95 2.31 10.58
CA ILE A 155 6.12 3.42 11.53
C ILE A 155 7.59 3.79 11.55
N ILE A 156 7.88 5.05 11.24
CA ILE A 156 9.25 5.60 11.22
C ILE A 156 9.32 6.87 12.05
N THR A 157 10.46 7.11 12.67
CA THR A 157 10.75 8.37 13.32
C THR A 157 11.66 9.20 12.42
N LEU A 158 11.18 10.37 11.98
CA LEU A 158 11.99 11.36 11.27
C LEU A 158 12.62 12.33 12.26
N LYS A 159 13.91 12.60 12.09
CA LYS A 159 14.65 13.64 12.83
C LYS A 159 15.45 14.47 11.84
N SER A 160 14.99 15.68 11.56
CA SER A 160 15.61 16.62 10.63
C SER A 160 15.50 18.06 11.15
N LYS A 161 16.01 19.01 10.37
CA LYS A 161 15.86 20.44 10.67
C LYS A 161 14.42 20.94 10.46
N THR A 162 13.66 20.32 9.56
CA THR A 162 12.30 20.75 9.18
C THR A 162 11.20 20.02 9.94
N VAL A 163 11.43 18.77 10.31
CA VAL A 163 10.42 17.95 11.01
C VAL A 163 11.06 16.96 11.97
N ASN A 164 10.45 16.84 13.14
CA ASN A 164 10.78 15.83 14.14
C ASN A 164 9.49 15.16 14.61
N GLY A 165 9.36 13.85 14.39
CA GLY A 165 8.14 13.14 14.77
C GLY A 165 8.13 11.69 14.30
N THR A 166 7.06 10.99 14.70
CA THR A 166 6.79 9.60 14.31
C THR A 166 5.63 9.58 13.33
N PHE A 167 5.87 8.98 12.19
CA PHE A 167 4.96 8.99 11.04
C PHE A 167 4.69 7.57 10.54
N ARG A 168 3.67 7.43 9.68
CA ARG A 168 3.33 6.19 8.98
C ARG A 168 3.55 6.37 7.50
N VAL A 169 4.25 5.42 6.90
CA VAL A 169 4.47 5.41 5.45
C VAL A 169 3.13 5.12 4.77
N LYS A 170 2.68 6.05 3.93
CA LYS A 170 1.47 5.90 3.11
C LYS A 170 1.81 5.20 1.81
N ASN A 171 2.80 5.72 1.09
CA ASN A 171 3.34 5.14 -0.13
C ASN A 171 4.83 5.43 -0.26
N GLY A 172 5.47 4.85 -1.26
CA GLY A 172 6.87 5.11 -1.56
C GLY A 172 7.41 4.20 -2.65
N MET A 173 8.66 4.43 -2.99
CA MET A 173 9.41 3.63 -3.94
C MET A 173 10.85 3.42 -3.48
N HIS A 174 11.42 2.30 -3.88
CA HIS A 174 12.86 2.07 -3.86
C HIS A 174 13.39 2.19 -5.29
N ASN A 175 14.42 2.99 -5.49
CA ASN A 175 14.99 3.25 -6.80
C ASN A 175 16.47 2.89 -6.82
N TYR A 176 16.93 2.41 -7.98
CA TYR A 176 18.33 2.24 -8.30
C TYR A 176 18.60 2.88 -9.68
N ASP A 177 19.48 3.85 -9.73
CA ASP A 177 19.79 4.63 -10.95
C ASP A 177 21.05 4.14 -11.68
N GLY A 178 21.61 3.00 -11.30
CA GLY A 178 22.86 2.45 -11.81
C GLY A 178 24.06 2.72 -10.90
N SER A 179 23.95 3.65 -9.96
CA SER A 179 25.02 4.02 -9.02
C SER A 179 24.53 4.04 -7.56
N THR A 180 23.35 4.58 -7.31
CA THR A 180 22.84 4.83 -5.96
C THR A 180 21.48 4.17 -5.74
N PHE A 181 21.35 3.48 -4.62
CA PHE A 181 20.07 2.98 -4.14
C PHE A 181 19.41 4.00 -3.22
N THR A 182 18.18 4.39 -3.52
CA THR A 182 17.40 5.34 -2.73
C THR A 182 16.02 4.80 -2.35
N THR A 183 15.44 5.39 -1.31
CA THR A 183 14.07 5.21 -0.90
C THR A 183 13.40 6.58 -0.82
N GLN A 184 12.31 6.75 -1.53
CA GLN A 184 11.46 7.93 -1.46
C GLN A 184 10.12 7.52 -0.87
N CYS A 185 9.61 8.28 0.10
CA CYS A 185 8.37 7.97 0.80
C CYS A 185 7.54 9.21 1.07
N GLU A 186 6.23 9.00 1.11
CA GLU A 186 5.24 9.90 1.67
C GLU A 186 4.74 9.33 2.99
N VAL A 187 4.67 10.19 4.02
CA VAL A 187 4.29 9.81 5.38
C VAL A 187 3.21 10.73 5.95
N VAL A 188 2.37 10.17 6.80
CA VAL A 188 1.26 10.83 7.48
C VAL A 188 1.30 10.58 8.99
#